data_ce25104da1c02734241e418a3f566cb8
#
_entry.id   ce25104da1c02734241e418a3f566cb8
#
_cell.length_a   1.000
_cell.length_b   1.000
_cell.length_c   1.000
_cell.angle_alpha   90.00
_cell.angle_beta   90.00
_cell.angle_gamma   90.00
#
_symmetry.space_group_name_H-M   'P 1'
#
loop_
_entity.id
_entity.type
_entity.pdbx_description
1 polymer ?
#
loop_
_entity_poly.entity_id
_entity_poly.type
_entity_poly.pdbx_seq_one_letter_code
_entity_poly.pdbx_strand_id
1 'polypeptide(L)'
;VQKNDAKSQFLDFYRANHTGEAGIVYCLSRKSVDTTAEWLQRHGIDALAYHAGLDAQTRRERQAHFLRRDGVVMVATVAFGMGIDKPDVRFVAHLDLPKSLEGYYQETGRAGRDGERADVFMTYGLQDVVQVSRMLAEGGGDERHKRAERQRLEALLAYCETAGCRRQSLLSYFGETLEQPCGNCDTCLEPVDTFDGTVAAQKLLSTVVRTGQRFGAGHLIDVLVGNRTERVAKLRHDRLTTFGVGSDLDVHAWRSVTRQLLAGGQLRPDPDGFGGLMVGQGAAEILRGEREVVLRRDTHVSRRASGRSRSGRGQQVAVLGGATEVTDEEERLFQELRALRSALAKEASVPPYVVFHDRTLREMVAARPRSLDELSQVSGVGAAKLERYGERFLEALTRQG
;
A
#
# COMPACT_ATOMS: atom_id res chain seq x y z
N VAL A 1 5.50 3.04 0.13
CA VAL A 1 6.39 3.63 1.14
C VAL A 1 7.56 2.68 1.40
N GLN A 2 8.78 3.22 1.57
CA GLN A 2 9.95 2.39 1.92
C GLN A 2 9.73 1.71 3.28
N LYS A 3 9.88 0.39 3.34
CA LYS A 3 9.68 -0.43 4.53
C LYS A 3 10.82 -0.24 5.53
N ASN A 4 10.50 0.29 6.70
CA ASN A 4 11.40 0.35 7.86
C ASN A 4 10.84 -0.51 8.99
N ASP A 5 9.63 -0.20 9.44
CA ASP A 5 8.80 -0.96 10.38
C ASP A 5 7.37 -0.94 9.84
N ALA A 6 7.03 -1.96 9.07
CA ALA A 6 5.75 -2.02 8.36
C ALA A 6 4.54 -1.89 9.29
N LYS A 7 4.62 -2.48 10.49
CA LYS A 7 3.49 -2.44 11.44
C LYS A 7 3.31 -1.05 12.03
N SER A 8 4.38 -0.39 12.46
CA SER A 8 4.31 0.99 12.97
C SER A 8 3.88 1.95 11.87
N GLN A 9 4.44 1.82 10.65
CA GLN A 9 4.06 2.65 9.51
C GLN A 9 2.57 2.50 9.15
N PHE A 10 2.05 1.26 9.21
CA PHE A 10 0.63 1.00 9.01
C PHE A 10 -0.22 1.61 10.12
N LEU A 11 0.20 1.49 11.38
CA LEU A 11 -0.54 2.04 12.52
C LEU A 11 -0.64 3.57 12.44
N ASP A 12 0.43 4.23 12.01
CA ASP A 12 0.44 5.68 11.79
C ASP A 12 -0.53 6.06 10.66
N PHE A 13 -0.52 5.32 9.54
CA PHE A 13 -1.47 5.49 8.44
C PHE A 13 -2.92 5.29 8.89
N TYR A 14 -3.21 4.19 9.63
CA TYR A 14 -4.55 3.88 10.12
C TYR A 14 -5.06 4.96 11.10
N ARG A 15 -4.22 5.38 12.05
CA ARG A 15 -4.62 6.38 13.04
C ARG A 15 -4.83 7.77 12.45
N ALA A 16 -4.07 8.11 11.42
CA ALA A 16 -4.18 9.41 10.76
C ALA A 16 -5.44 9.53 9.89
N ASN A 17 -5.91 8.41 9.29
CA ASN A 17 -6.88 8.51 8.22
C ASN A 17 -8.10 7.58 8.36
N HIS A 18 -7.98 6.43 9.10
CA HIS A 18 -8.94 5.32 9.01
C HIS A 18 -9.37 4.77 10.36
N THR A 19 -9.24 5.53 11.45
CA THR A 19 -9.66 5.07 12.79
C THR A 19 -11.14 4.72 12.81
N GLY A 20 -11.47 3.45 13.16
CA GLY A 20 -12.85 2.97 13.20
C GLY A 20 -13.44 2.63 11.83
N GLU A 21 -12.64 2.57 10.79
CA GLU A 21 -13.05 2.20 9.44
C GLU A 21 -12.69 0.76 9.09
N ALA A 22 -13.50 0.14 8.22
CA ALA A 22 -13.24 -1.20 7.73
C ALA A 22 -12.13 -1.22 6.68
N GLY A 23 -11.23 -2.20 6.79
CA GLY A 23 -10.14 -2.33 5.84
C GLY A 23 -9.59 -3.75 5.75
N ILE A 24 -8.70 -3.95 4.77
CA ILE A 24 -8.02 -5.23 4.55
C ILE A 24 -6.51 -5.01 4.59
N VAL A 25 -5.81 -5.84 5.36
CA VAL A 25 -4.34 -5.83 5.48
C VAL A 25 -3.78 -7.14 4.94
N TYR A 26 -3.06 -7.08 3.83
CA TYR A 26 -2.44 -8.25 3.22
C TYR A 26 -1.04 -8.50 3.76
N CYS A 27 -0.77 -9.76 4.11
CA CYS A 27 0.53 -10.27 4.50
C CYS A 27 0.90 -11.51 3.67
N LEU A 28 2.20 -11.74 3.46
CA LEU A 28 2.70 -12.81 2.60
C LEU A 28 2.53 -14.21 3.22
N SER A 29 2.64 -14.35 4.56
CA SER A 29 2.61 -15.63 5.26
C SER A 29 1.48 -15.73 6.28
N ARG A 30 1.01 -16.96 6.55
CA ARG A 30 0.02 -17.25 7.59
C ARG A 30 0.47 -16.75 8.96
N LYS A 31 1.73 -17.02 9.33
CA LYS A 31 2.32 -16.56 10.59
C LYS A 31 2.33 -15.04 10.69
N SER A 32 2.63 -14.34 9.61
CA SER A 32 2.59 -12.87 9.57
C SER A 32 1.16 -12.35 9.75
N VAL A 33 0.16 -13.02 9.17
CA VAL A 33 -1.26 -12.69 9.35
C VAL A 33 -1.65 -12.79 10.83
N ASP A 34 -1.38 -13.94 11.47
CA ASP A 34 -1.75 -14.16 12.90
C ASP A 34 -1.06 -13.14 13.80
N THR A 35 0.26 -12.98 13.66
CA THR A 35 1.02 -12.05 14.51
C THR A 35 0.66 -10.58 14.28
N THR A 36 0.19 -10.22 13.07
CA THR A 36 -0.26 -8.86 12.77
C THR A 36 -1.66 -8.60 13.32
N ALA A 37 -2.59 -9.56 13.19
CA ALA A 37 -3.93 -9.43 13.77
C ALA A 37 -3.86 -9.29 15.30
N GLU A 38 -3.11 -10.16 15.99
CA GLU A 38 -2.89 -10.08 17.45
C GLU A 38 -2.24 -8.74 17.85
N TRP A 39 -1.30 -8.24 17.04
CA TRP A 39 -0.64 -6.98 17.33
C TRP A 39 -1.61 -5.80 17.18
N LEU A 40 -2.48 -5.79 16.16
CA LEU A 40 -3.53 -4.77 15.98
C LEU A 40 -4.55 -4.80 17.12
N GLN A 41 -4.99 -5.99 17.56
CA GLN A 41 -5.89 -6.16 18.69
C GLN A 41 -5.30 -5.55 19.98
N ARG A 42 -4.01 -5.75 20.24
CA ARG A 42 -3.31 -5.13 21.38
C ARG A 42 -3.26 -3.59 21.29
N HIS A 43 -3.45 -3.03 20.11
CA HIS A 43 -3.55 -1.58 19.89
C HIS A 43 -5.00 -1.08 19.86
N GLY A 44 -5.97 -1.92 20.27
CA GLY A 44 -7.39 -1.56 20.39
C GLY A 44 -8.15 -1.58 19.06
N ILE A 45 -7.60 -2.21 18.01
CA ILE A 45 -8.23 -2.32 16.69
C ILE A 45 -8.95 -3.66 16.61
N ASP A 46 -10.23 -3.67 16.18
CA ASP A 46 -10.99 -4.90 15.91
C ASP A 46 -10.43 -5.57 14.66
N ALA A 47 -9.46 -6.45 14.84
CA ALA A 47 -8.72 -7.10 13.75
C ALA A 47 -8.91 -8.61 13.77
N LEU A 48 -9.11 -9.21 12.60
CA LEU A 48 -9.33 -10.64 12.43
C LEU A 48 -8.30 -11.23 11.46
N ALA A 49 -7.65 -12.33 11.85
CA ALA A 49 -6.78 -13.08 10.95
C ALA A 49 -7.60 -13.94 9.98
N TYR A 50 -7.19 -14.02 8.69
CA TYR A 50 -7.82 -14.87 7.70
C TYR A 50 -6.78 -15.48 6.74
N HIS A 51 -6.69 -16.82 6.73
CA HIS A 51 -5.80 -17.54 5.82
C HIS A 51 -6.26 -19.00 5.62
N ALA A 52 -5.75 -19.67 4.61
CA ALA A 52 -6.13 -21.04 4.26
C ALA A 52 -5.78 -22.10 5.32
N GLY A 53 -4.95 -21.77 6.31
CA GLY A 53 -4.62 -22.66 7.43
C GLY A 53 -5.67 -22.73 8.53
N LEU A 54 -6.66 -21.81 8.52
CA LEU A 54 -7.79 -21.85 9.43
C LEU A 54 -8.81 -22.89 8.98
N ASP A 55 -9.52 -23.51 9.92
CA ASP A 55 -10.64 -24.39 9.60
C ASP A 55 -11.79 -23.66 8.90
N ALA A 56 -12.65 -24.40 8.23
CA ALA A 56 -13.71 -23.84 7.40
C ALA A 56 -14.76 -23.07 8.22
N GLN A 57 -15.00 -23.47 9.46
CA GLN A 57 -15.95 -22.80 10.36
C GLN A 57 -15.43 -21.45 10.79
N THR A 58 -14.22 -21.39 11.32
CA THR A 58 -13.55 -20.14 11.71
C THR A 58 -13.47 -19.16 10.55
N ARG A 59 -13.18 -19.62 9.34
CA ARG A 59 -13.16 -18.75 8.15
C ARG A 59 -14.53 -18.14 7.87
N ARG A 60 -15.60 -18.95 7.91
CA ARG A 60 -16.99 -18.46 7.72
C ARG A 60 -17.39 -17.45 8.79
N GLU A 61 -17.08 -17.73 10.05
CA GLU A 61 -17.40 -16.85 11.18
C GLU A 61 -16.69 -15.50 11.07
N ARG A 62 -15.38 -15.50 10.77
CA ARG A 62 -14.59 -14.27 10.60
C ARG A 62 -15.03 -13.47 9.38
N GLN A 63 -15.33 -14.14 8.28
CA GLN A 63 -15.90 -13.49 7.09
C GLN A 63 -17.27 -12.87 7.38
N ALA A 64 -18.16 -13.59 8.05
CA ALA A 64 -19.47 -13.08 8.45
C ALA A 64 -19.35 -11.89 9.42
N HIS A 65 -18.38 -11.94 10.35
CA HIS A 65 -18.10 -10.84 11.27
C HIS A 65 -17.63 -9.59 10.50
N PHE A 66 -16.69 -9.74 9.58
CA PHE A 66 -16.20 -8.65 8.72
C PHE A 66 -17.31 -8.01 7.90
N LEU A 67 -18.20 -8.83 7.30
CA LEU A 67 -19.31 -8.34 6.48
C LEU A 67 -20.40 -7.63 7.29
N ARG A 68 -20.64 -8.08 8.54
CA ARG A 68 -21.75 -7.61 9.38
C ARG A 68 -21.41 -6.48 10.34
N ARG A 69 -20.14 -6.10 10.44
CA ARG A 69 -19.70 -5.04 11.35
C ARG A 69 -18.95 -3.96 10.63
N ASP A 70 -19.14 -2.74 11.09
CA ASP A 70 -18.31 -1.59 10.72
C ASP A 70 -16.99 -1.61 11.48
N GLY A 71 -15.94 -0.98 10.93
CA GLY A 71 -14.67 -0.76 11.62
C GLY A 71 -13.78 -1.97 11.81
N VAL A 72 -14.11 -3.13 11.24
CA VAL A 72 -13.31 -4.34 11.32
C VAL A 72 -12.16 -4.33 10.33
N VAL A 73 -10.97 -4.67 10.79
CA VAL A 73 -9.77 -4.83 9.96
C VAL A 73 -9.51 -6.31 9.70
N MET A 74 -9.62 -6.76 8.46
CA MET A 74 -9.27 -8.13 8.08
C MET A 74 -7.79 -8.23 7.74
N VAL A 75 -7.02 -8.97 8.51
CA VAL A 75 -5.61 -9.27 8.20
C VAL A 75 -5.56 -10.62 7.49
N ALA A 76 -5.06 -10.65 6.25
CA ALA A 76 -5.21 -11.83 5.42
C ALA A 76 -4.01 -12.12 4.51
N THR A 77 -3.91 -13.38 4.05
CA THR A 77 -3.17 -13.72 2.84
C THR A 77 -4.07 -13.54 1.61
N VAL A 78 -3.50 -13.68 0.41
CA VAL A 78 -4.25 -13.67 -0.87
C VAL A 78 -5.45 -14.63 -0.91
N ALA A 79 -5.55 -15.58 0.05
CA ALA A 79 -6.70 -16.46 0.18
C ALA A 79 -8.00 -15.74 0.56
N PHE A 80 -7.92 -14.54 1.12
CA PHE A 80 -9.07 -13.66 1.38
C PHE A 80 -9.35 -12.79 0.17
N GLY A 81 -10.11 -13.32 -0.76
CA GLY A 81 -10.32 -12.58 -2.00
C GLY A 81 -11.55 -13.00 -2.76
N MET A 82 -11.73 -14.27 -3.06
CA MET A 82 -12.88 -14.72 -3.82
C MET A 82 -14.17 -14.63 -2.98
N GLY A 83 -15.15 -13.86 -3.49
CA GLY A 83 -16.47 -13.75 -2.86
C GLY A 83 -16.59 -12.72 -1.72
N ILE A 84 -15.61 -11.85 -1.51
CA ILE A 84 -15.74 -10.73 -0.58
C ILE A 84 -16.32 -9.53 -1.32
N ASP A 85 -17.55 -9.19 -0.98
CA ASP A 85 -18.27 -8.03 -1.52
C ASP A 85 -18.79 -7.16 -0.38
N LYS A 86 -17.85 -6.52 0.35
CA LYS A 86 -18.13 -5.47 1.33
C LYS A 86 -17.87 -4.13 0.63
N PRO A 87 -18.90 -3.31 0.38
CA PRO A 87 -18.75 -2.09 -0.42
C PRO A 87 -17.95 -0.99 0.31
N ASP A 88 -18.07 -0.91 1.63
CA ASP A 88 -17.54 0.12 2.50
C ASP A 88 -16.14 -0.19 3.07
N VAL A 89 -15.30 -0.88 2.30
CA VAL A 89 -13.87 -1.04 2.62
C VAL A 89 -13.15 0.27 2.33
N ARG A 90 -12.67 0.95 3.39
CA ARG A 90 -12.04 2.28 3.27
C ARG A 90 -10.57 2.24 2.98
N PHE A 91 -9.89 1.14 3.26
CA PHE A 91 -8.49 0.98 2.89
C PHE A 91 -8.12 -0.46 2.56
N VAL A 92 -7.10 -0.60 1.69
CA VAL A 92 -6.37 -1.84 1.48
C VAL A 92 -4.89 -1.57 1.73
N ALA A 93 -4.29 -2.31 2.64
CA ALA A 93 -2.88 -2.18 3.01
C ALA A 93 -2.09 -3.45 2.70
N HIS A 94 -0.87 -3.29 2.17
CA HIS A 94 0.09 -4.37 1.94
C HIS A 94 1.32 -4.16 2.84
N LEU A 95 1.52 -5.04 3.80
CA LEU A 95 2.70 -5.01 4.69
C LEU A 95 3.89 -5.77 4.09
N ASP A 96 3.64 -6.55 3.06
CA ASP A 96 4.62 -7.28 2.28
C ASP A 96 4.35 -7.04 0.79
N LEU A 97 5.39 -7.18 -0.04
CA LEU A 97 5.27 -7.01 -1.49
C LEU A 97 4.39 -8.11 -2.10
N PRO A 98 3.34 -7.78 -2.86
CA PRO A 98 2.58 -8.77 -3.64
C PRO A 98 3.48 -9.47 -4.67
N LYS A 99 3.00 -10.60 -5.21
CA LYS A 99 3.78 -11.36 -6.20
C LYS A 99 3.74 -10.76 -7.60
N SER A 100 2.70 -9.99 -7.91
CA SER A 100 2.50 -9.40 -9.24
C SER A 100 1.64 -8.15 -9.18
N LEU A 101 1.69 -7.35 -10.24
CA LEU A 101 0.88 -6.14 -10.39
C LEU A 101 -0.61 -6.48 -10.55
N GLU A 102 -0.94 -7.61 -11.20
CA GLU A 102 -2.31 -8.09 -11.34
C GLU A 102 -2.92 -8.47 -9.99
N GLY A 103 -2.14 -9.17 -9.15
CA GLY A 103 -2.56 -9.51 -7.78
C GLY A 103 -2.83 -8.25 -6.97
N TYR A 104 -1.89 -7.31 -7.00
CA TYR A 104 -2.04 -6.01 -6.34
C TYR A 104 -3.31 -5.26 -6.80
N TYR A 105 -3.56 -5.22 -8.12
CA TYR A 105 -4.75 -4.58 -8.68
C TYR A 105 -6.05 -5.24 -8.21
N GLN A 106 -6.12 -6.58 -8.23
CA GLN A 106 -7.28 -7.31 -7.75
C GLN A 106 -7.54 -7.13 -6.25
N GLU A 107 -6.48 -7.03 -5.46
CA GLU A 107 -6.55 -6.83 -4.01
C GLU A 107 -6.98 -5.41 -3.67
N THR A 108 -6.40 -4.41 -4.32
CA THR A 108 -6.75 -3.00 -4.12
C THR A 108 -8.13 -2.63 -4.66
N GLY A 109 -8.61 -3.32 -5.70
CA GLY A 109 -9.96 -3.18 -6.26
C GLY A 109 -11.10 -3.62 -5.31
N ARG A 110 -10.78 -4.03 -4.08
CA ARG A 110 -11.78 -4.29 -3.03
C ARG A 110 -12.18 -3.05 -2.25
N ALA A 111 -11.37 -2.00 -2.31
CA ALA A 111 -11.62 -0.75 -1.63
C ALA A 111 -12.61 0.13 -2.40
N GLY A 112 -13.49 0.83 -1.71
CA GLY A 112 -14.36 1.87 -2.27
C GLY A 112 -15.37 1.41 -3.32
N ARG A 113 -15.90 0.20 -3.21
CA ARG A 113 -16.90 -0.32 -4.17
C ARG A 113 -18.24 0.41 -4.15
N ASP A 114 -18.49 1.17 -3.11
CA ASP A 114 -19.64 2.07 -2.99
C ASP A 114 -19.42 3.43 -3.68
N GLY A 115 -18.25 3.66 -4.27
CA GLY A 115 -17.87 4.90 -4.93
C GLY A 115 -17.33 5.97 -3.99
N GLU A 116 -17.27 5.70 -2.67
CA GLU A 116 -16.67 6.60 -1.69
C GLU A 116 -15.14 6.49 -1.69
N ARG A 117 -14.50 7.53 -1.14
CA ARG A 117 -13.04 7.57 -1.03
C ARG A 117 -12.51 6.36 -0.28
N ALA A 118 -11.47 5.78 -0.81
CA ALA A 118 -10.73 4.71 -0.18
C ALA A 118 -9.23 4.84 -0.52
N ASP A 119 -8.39 4.48 0.42
CA ASP A 119 -6.96 4.64 0.30
C ASP A 119 -6.24 3.29 0.15
N VAL A 120 -5.13 3.30 -0.56
CA VAL A 120 -4.27 2.13 -0.70
C VAL A 120 -2.90 2.44 -0.11
N PHE A 121 -2.45 1.55 0.77
CA PHE A 121 -1.17 1.66 1.44
C PHE A 121 -0.29 0.44 1.15
N MET A 122 0.98 0.65 0.83
CA MET A 122 1.93 -0.45 0.68
C MET A 122 3.30 -0.07 1.20
N THR A 123 3.90 -0.98 1.97
CA THR A 123 5.32 -0.91 2.34
C THR A 123 6.08 -2.04 1.70
N TYR A 124 7.27 -1.76 1.18
CA TYR A 124 8.19 -2.79 0.70
C TYR A 124 9.65 -2.34 0.82
N GLY A 125 10.53 -3.32 0.85
CA GLY A 125 11.98 -3.10 0.92
C GLY A 125 12.75 -4.14 0.12
N LEU A 126 14.07 -4.02 0.08
CA LEU A 126 14.95 -4.95 -0.64
C LEU A 126 14.78 -6.40 -0.20
N GLN A 127 14.51 -6.63 1.10
CA GLN A 127 14.30 -7.98 1.62
C GLN A 127 13.04 -8.63 1.05
N ASP A 128 11.95 -7.85 0.87
CA ASP A 128 10.72 -8.35 0.25
C ASP A 128 10.96 -8.77 -1.20
N VAL A 129 11.73 -7.95 -1.96
CA VAL A 129 12.09 -8.27 -3.35
C VAL A 129 12.86 -9.58 -3.42
N VAL A 130 13.88 -9.76 -2.57
CA VAL A 130 14.68 -10.99 -2.52
C VAL A 130 13.81 -12.19 -2.13
N GLN A 131 12.96 -12.03 -1.11
CA GLN A 131 12.08 -13.09 -0.63
C GLN A 131 11.08 -13.53 -1.70
N VAL A 132 10.39 -12.60 -2.36
CA VAL A 132 9.43 -12.92 -3.43
C VAL A 132 10.14 -13.54 -4.62
N SER A 133 11.29 -12.99 -5.05
CA SER A 133 12.09 -13.56 -6.14
C SER A 133 12.51 -15.01 -5.86
N ARG A 134 12.91 -15.31 -4.62
CA ARG A 134 13.25 -16.66 -4.19
C ARG A 134 12.04 -17.59 -4.22
N MET A 135 10.90 -17.14 -3.68
CA MET A 135 9.66 -17.92 -3.73
C MET A 135 9.22 -18.26 -5.16
N LEU A 136 9.40 -17.33 -6.12
CA LEU A 136 9.12 -17.57 -7.54
C LEU A 136 10.11 -18.53 -8.17
N ALA A 137 11.39 -18.48 -7.80
CA ALA A 137 12.41 -19.40 -8.29
C ALA A 137 12.21 -20.84 -7.77
N GLU A 138 11.81 -20.98 -6.48
CA GLU A 138 11.52 -22.26 -5.82
C GLU A 138 10.12 -22.82 -6.21
N GLY A 139 9.26 -22.00 -6.81
CA GLY A 139 7.92 -22.39 -7.26
C GLY A 139 7.96 -23.45 -8.36
N GLY A 140 6.87 -24.24 -8.46
CA GLY A 140 6.70 -25.21 -9.53
C GLY A 140 6.50 -24.54 -10.89
N GLY A 141 6.84 -25.26 -11.95
CA GLY A 141 6.68 -24.79 -13.32
C GLY A 141 7.97 -24.86 -14.13
N ASP A 142 7.82 -24.78 -15.45
CA ASP A 142 8.95 -24.75 -16.38
C ASP A 142 9.65 -23.38 -16.41
N GLU A 143 10.78 -23.28 -17.10
CA GLU A 143 11.54 -22.02 -17.21
C GLU A 143 10.74 -20.90 -17.88
N ARG A 144 9.79 -21.22 -18.75
CA ARG A 144 8.90 -20.23 -19.37
C ARG A 144 7.95 -19.63 -18.33
N HIS A 145 7.37 -20.46 -17.47
CA HIS A 145 6.52 -20.03 -16.37
C HIS A 145 7.29 -19.15 -15.38
N LYS A 146 8.48 -19.59 -14.93
CA LYS A 146 9.33 -18.83 -14.02
C LYS A 146 9.77 -17.49 -14.62
N ARG A 147 10.03 -17.42 -15.92
CA ARG A 147 10.34 -16.18 -16.62
C ARG A 147 9.14 -15.21 -16.60
N ALA A 148 7.93 -15.71 -16.86
CA ALA A 148 6.72 -14.90 -16.82
C ALA A 148 6.45 -14.35 -15.40
N GLU A 149 6.61 -15.18 -14.38
CA GLU A 149 6.47 -14.74 -12.97
C GLU A 149 7.50 -13.65 -12.61
N ARG A 150 8.74 -13.77 -13.05
CA ARG A 150 9.76 -12.73 -12.86
C ARG A 150 9.38 -11.42 -13.54
N GLN A 151 8.88 -11.47 -14.78
CA GLN A 151 8.43 -10.27 -15.52
C GLN A 151 7.28 -9.57 -14.81
N ARG A 152 6.33 -10.32 -14.23
CA ARG A 152 5.23 -9.77 -13.43
C ARG A 152 5.73 -9.06 -12.16
N LEU A 153 6.72 -9.65 -11.47
CA LEU A 153 7.35 -9.00 -10.33
C LEU A 153 8.10 -7.72 -10.74
N GLU A 154 8.86 -7.75 -11.84
CA GLU A 154 9.57 -6.59 -12.38
C GLU A 154 8.59 -5.45 -12.72
N ALA A 155 7.43 -5.77 -13.31
CA ALA A 155 6.39 -4.78 -13.59
C ALA A 155 5.82 -4.15 -12.30
N LEU A 156 5.59 -4.95 -11.25
CA LEU A 156 5.18 -4.44 -9.95
C LEU A 156 6.24 -3.51 -9.34
N LEU A 157 7.51 -3.89 -9.41
CA LEU A 157 8.60 -3.06 -8.89
C LEU A 157 8.73 -1.74 -9.67
N ALA A 158 8.61 -1.78 -11.00
CA ALA A 158 8.59 -0.58 -11.83
C ALA A 158 7.41 0.35 -11.45
N TYR A 159 6.23 -0.21 -11.20
CA TYR A 159 5.08 0.53 -10.66
C TYR A 159 5.38 1.16 -9.29
N CYS A 160 6.03 0.43 -8.39
CA CYS A 160 6.40 0.94 -7.06
C CYS A 160 7.44 2.07 -7.11
N GLU A 161 8.35 2.03 -8.06
CA GLU A 161 9.45 3.01 -8.19
C GLU A 161 9.16 4.12 -9.19
N THR A 162 8.02 4.12 -9.89
CA THR A 162 7.71 5.21 -10.81
C THR A 162 7.71 6.57 -10.10
N ALA A 163 8.33 7.57 -10.72
CA ALA A 163 8.21 8.97 -10.34
C ALA A 163 7.01 9.66 -11.00
N GLY A 164 6.43 9.03 -12.03
CA GLY A 164 5.24 9.50 -12.75
C GLY A 164 3.94 9.05 -12.08
N CYS A 165 2.82 9.34 -12.75
CA CYS A 165 1.50 8.97 -12.25
C CYS A 165 1.34 7.44 -12.13
N ARG A 166 1.01 6.95 -10.94
CA ARG A 166 0.82 5.52 -10.70
C ARG A 166 -0.34 4.93 -11.48
N ARG A 167 -1.44 5.68 -11.65
CA ARG A 167 -2.59 5.20 -12.43
C ARG A 167 -2.25 5.08 -13.90
N GLN A 168 -1.48 6.01 -14.47
CA GLN A 168 -0.97 5.87 -15.85
C GLN A 168 -0.09 4.62 -15.98
N SER A 169 0.83 4.40 -15.05
CA SER A 169 1.69 3.20 -15.04
C SER A 169 0.89 1.91 -14.96
N LEU A 170 -0.13 1.87 -14.09
CA LEU A 170 -1.01 0.70 -13.92
C LEU A 170 -1.84 0.42 -15.18
N LEU A 171 -2.51 1.43 -15.72
CA LEU A 171 -3.34 1.29 -16.93
C LEU A 171 -2.53 0.90 -18.14
N SER A 172 -1.35 1.52 -18.31
CA SER A 172 -0.41 1.17 -19.39
C SER A 172 0.02 -0.30 -19.34
N TYR A 173 0.21 -0.87 -18.14
CA TYR A 173 0.50 -2.30 -17.99
C TYR A 173 -0.63 -3.19 -18.52
N PHE A 174 -1.88 -2.77 -18.39
CA PHE A 174 -3.06 -3.48 -18.93
C PHE A 174 -3.41 -3.08 -20.37
N GLY A 175 -2.57 -2.28 -21.02
CA GLY A 175 -2.77 -1.87 -22.43
C GLY A 175 -3.70 -0.68 -22.61
N GLU A 176 -4.06 0.02 -21.52
CA GLU A 176 -4.87 1.24 -21.57
C GLU A 176 -4.00 2.49 -21.46
N THR A 177 -4.39 3.56 -22.13
CA THR A 177 -3.69 4.85 -22.07
C THR A 177 -4.51 5.88 -21.34
N LEU A 178 -3.92 6.49 -20.33
CA LEU A 178 -4.45 7.66 -19.65
C LEU A 178 -3.64 8.88 -20.08
N GLU A 179 -4.24 9.78 -20.89
CA GLU A 179 -3.52 10.90 -21.49
C GLU A 179 -2.92 11.87 -20.47
N GLN A 180 -3.66 12.13 -19.38
CA GLN A 180 -3.22 13.05 -18.32
C GLN A 180 -3.00 12.33 -16.98
N PRO A 181 -2.11 12.84 -16.13
CA PRO A 181 -1.96 12.34 -14.75
C PRO A 181 -3.29 12.36 -14.01
N CYS A 182 -3.52 11.35 -13.14
CA CYS A 182 -4.80 11.17 -12.49
C CYS A 182 -5.15 12.23 -11.42
N GLY A 183 -4.20 13.04 -10.98
CA GLY A 183 -4.38 14.05 -9.93
C GLY A 183 -4.70 13.51 -8.52
N ASN A 184 -4.72 12.20 -8.33
CA ASN A 184 -5.20 11.56 -7.09
C ASN A 184 -4.24 10.55 -6.47
N CYS A 185 -3.20 10.10 -7.16
CA CYS A 185 -2.20 9.21 -6.57
C CYS A 185 -1.13 10.01 -5.81
N ASP A 186 -0.39 9.33 -4.94
CA ASP A 186 0.67 9.95 -4.13
C ASP A 186 1.67 10.77 -4.96
N THR A 187 2.13 10.25 -6.11
CA THR A 187 3.06 10.95 -6.99
C THR A 187 2.45 12.13 -7.76
N CYS A 188 1.12 12.20 -7.89
CA CYS A 188 0.44 13.36 -8.45
C CYS A 188 0.20 14.45 -7.40
N LEU A 189 -0.14 14.04 -6.15
CA LEU A 189 -0.40 14.95 -5.04
C LEU A 189 0.90 15.53 -4.47
N GLU A 190 1.94 14.70 -4.36
CA GLU A 190 3.27 15.06 -3.90
C GLU A 190 4.30 14.63 -4.95
N PRO A 191 4.61 15.49 -5.93
CA PRO A 191 5.58 15.16 -6.98
C PRO A 191 6.93 14.75 -6.40
N VAL A 192 7.49 13.70 -6.96
CA VAL A 192 8.73 13.09 -6.46
C VAL A 192 9.93 13.76 -7.12
N ASP A 193 10.86 14.26 -6.30
CA ASP A 193 12.13 14.78 -6.79
C ASP A 193 12.97 13.67 -7.42
N THR A 194 13.54 13.98 -8.58
CA THR A 194 14.45 13.09 -9.29
C THR A 194 15.85 13.69 -9.41
N PHE A 195 16.82 12.85 -9.69
CA PHE A 195 18.19 13.27 -9.93
C PHE A 195 18.89 12.37 -10.97
N ASP A 196 19.93 12.87 -11.59
CA ASP A 196 20.81 12.02 -12.39
C ASP A 196 21.56 11.04 -11.51
N GLY A 197 21.13 9.79 -11.56
CA GLY A 197 21.69 8.68 -10.79
C GLY A 197 22.73 7.86 -11.55
N THR A 198 23.15 8.30 -12.75
CA THR A 198 24.02 7.52 -13.63
C THR A 198 25.33 7.13 -12.96
N VAL A 199 26.01 8.08 -12.31
CA VAL A 199 27.26 7.80 -11.60
C VAL A 199 27.03 6.87 -10.40
N ALA A 200 25.94 7.04 -9.65
CA ALA A 200 25.60 6.15 -8.55
C ALA A 200 25.32 4.72 -9.06
N ALA A 201 24.58 4.60 -10.16
CA ALA A 201 24.33 3.32 -10.82
C ALA A 201 25.65 2.66 -11.27
N GLN A 202 26.56 3.39 -11.92
CA GLN A 202 27.87 2.90 -12.34
C GLN A 202 28.71 2.40 -11.15
N LYS A 203 28.77 3.16 -10.03
CA LYS A 203 29.48 2.75 -8.81
C LYS A 203 28.95 1.43 -8.26
N LEU A 204 27.61 1.30 -8.15
CA LEU A 204 26.98 0.09 -7.62
C LEU A 204 27.17 -1.10 -8.59
N LEU A 205 26.89 -0.95 -9.87
CA LEU A 205 27.05 -2.01 -10.87
C LEU A 205 28.48 -2.49 -10.97
N SER A 206 29.46 -1.58 -10.94
CA SER A 206 30.89 -1.92 -10.90
C SER A 206 31.25 -2.72 -9.65
N THR A 207 30.68 -2.37 -8.49
CA THR A 207 30.90 -3.09 -7.24
C THR A 207 30.32 -4.50 -7.31
N VAL A 208 29.12 -4.67 -7.87
CA VAL A 208 28.47 -5.98 -8.10
C VAL A 208 29.36 -6.87 -8.96
N VAL A 209 29.85 -6.36 -10.09
CA VAL A 209 30.76 -7.12 -11.00
C VAL A 209 32.05 -7.50 -10.28
N ARG A 210 32.73 -6.54 -9.63
CA ARG A 210 34.03 -6.75 -8.99
C ARG A 210 33.98 -7.66 -7.75
N THR A 211 32.84 -7.78 -7.10
CA THR A 211 32.64 -8.72 -5.99
C THR A 211 32.19 -10.11 -6.46
N GLY A 212 32.04 -10.32 -7.79
CA GLY A 212 31.69 -11.63 -8.37
C GLY A 212 30.20 -11.95 -8.42
N GLN A 213 29.34 -10.94 -8.36
CA GLN A 213 27.88 -11.04 -8.59
C GLN A 213 27.16 -12.06 -7.68
N ARG A 214 27.55 -12.17 -6.42
CA ARG A 214 27.04 -13.17 -5.46
C ARG A 214 26.71 -12.60 -4.08
N PHE A 215 26.91 -11.30 -3.89
CA PHE A 215 26.70 -10.66 -2.58
C PHE A 215 25.40 -9.86 -2.55
N GLY A 216 24.74 -9.89 -1.41
CA GLY A 216 23.54 -9.10 -1.18
C GLY A 216 23.84 -7.61 -0.97
N ALA A 217 22.81 -6.79 -1.06
CA ALA A 217 22.88 -5.33 -1.01
C ALA A 217 23.67 -4.80 0.21
N GLY A 218 23.48 -5.39 1.41
CA GLY A 218 24.21 -4.94 2.61
C GLY A 218 25.72 -4.98 2.44
N HIS A 219 26.26 -6.11 1.95
CA HIS A 219 27.70 -6.26 1.72
C HIS A 219 28.22 -5.32 0.62
N LEU A 220 27.45 -5.16 -0.46
CA LEU A 220 27.81 -4.25 -1.56
C LEU A 220 27.85 -2.79 -1.09
N ILE A 221 26.91 -2.40 -0.24
CA ILE A 221 26.86 -1.07 0.36
C ILE A 221 28.04 -0.87 1.33
N ASP A 222 28.38 -1.87 2.17
CA ASP A 222 29.56 -1.80 3.02
C ASP A 222 30.83 -1.52 2.21
N VAL A 223 31.00 -2.19 1.06
CA VAL A 223 32.12 -1.94 0.15
C VAL A 223 32.06 -0.52 -0.43
N LEU A 224 30.91 -0.08 -0.90
CA LEU A 224 30.72 1.25 -1.50
C LEU A 224 31.03 2.39 -0.53
N VAL A 225 30.53 2.32 0.71
CA VAL A 225 30.75 3.37 1.71
C VAL A 225 32.11 3.28 2.39
N GLY A 226 32.90 2.24 2.10
CA GLY A 226 34.23 2.02 2.72
C GLY A 226 34.14 1.45 4.14
N ASN A 227 33.05 0.77 4.50
CA ASN A 227 32.87 0.12 5.79
C ASN A 227 33.66 -1.21 5.82
N ARG A 228 34.79 -1.23 6.52
CA ARG A 228 35.70 -2.39 6.64
C ARG A 228 35.17 -3.39 7.68
N THR A 229 34.06 -4.07 7.36
CA THR A 229 33.55 -5.17 8.18
C THR A 229 34.51 -6.37 8.15
N GLU A 230 34.41 -7.27 9.14
CA GLU A 230 35.21 -8.53 9.16
C GLU A 230 35.04 -9.32 7.84
N ARG A 231 33.81 -9.38 7.31
CA ARG A 231 33.51 -10.06 6.04
C ARG A 231 34.18 -9.39 4.84
N VAL A 232 34.18 -8.05 4.78
CA VAL A 232 34.84 -7.27 3.73
C VAL A 232 36.35 -7.52 3.76
N ALA A 233 36.99 -7.48 4.95
CA ALA A 233 38.41 -7.72 5.12
C ALA A 233 38.80 -9.17 4.80
N LYS A 234 38.03 -10.17 5.26
CA LYS A 234 38.29 -11.61 4.98
C LYS A 234 38.25 -11.93 3.48
N LEU A 235 37.35 -11.29 2.74
CA LEU A 235 37.21 -11.45 1.30
C LEU A 235 38.16 -10.53 0.50
N ARG A 236 38.95 -9.71 1.17
CA ARG A 236 39.86 -8.70 0.60
C ARG A 236 39.16 -7.68 -0.29
N HIS A 237 37.84 -7.43 -0.05
CA HIS A 237 37.07 -6.45 -0.80
C HIS A 237 37.43 -5.01 -0.41
N ASP A 238 38.08 -4.79 0.70
CA ASP A 238 38.73 -3.53 1.08
C ASP A 238 39.92 -3.11 0.15
N ARG A 239 40.34 -4.00 -0.75
CA ARG A 239 41.38 -3.75 -1.78
C ARG A 239 40.81 -3.49 -3.17
N LEU A 240 39.50 -3.60 -3.35
CA LEU A 240 38.85 -3.33 -4.62
C LEU A 240 38.89 -1.82 -4.92
N THR A 241 39.03 -1.47 -6.19
CA THR A 241 38.97 -0.07 -6.63
C THR A 241 37.60 0.59 -6.37
N THR A 242 36.59 -0.21 -6.06
CA THR A 242 35.27 0.26 -5.69
C THR A 242 35.06 0.39 -4.17
N PHE A 243 36.07 0.11 -3.35
CA PHE A 243 35.96 0.31 -1.91
C PHE A 243 35.99 1.80 -1.56
N GLY A 244 34.98 2.29 -0.90
CA GLY A 244 34.82 3.67 -0.46
C GLY A 244 34.44 4.69 -1.56
N VAL A 245 34.26 4.26 -2.82
CA VAL A 245 33.90 5.20 -3.92
C VAL A 245 32.49 5.79 -3.78
N GLY A 246 31.67 5.22 -2.93
CA GLY A 246 30.28 5.62 -2.67
C GLY A 246 30.09 6.34 -1.34
N SER A 247 31.13 6.88 -0.73
CA SER A 247 31.05 7.62 0.54
C SER A 247 30.29 8.95 0.43
N ASP A 248 29.98 9.41 -0.77
CA ASP A 248 29.14 10.57 -1.09
C ASP A 248 27.65 10.36 -0.81
N LEU A 249 27.19 9.10 -0.68
CA LEU A 249 25.81 8.76 -0.31
C LEU A 249 25.81 7.94 0.99
N ASP A 250 24.77 8.13 1.79
CA ASP A 250 24.57 7.32 2.98
C ASP A 250 24.01 5.92 2.65
N VAL A 251 23.96 5.05 3.65
CA VAL A 251 23.46 3.66 3.51
C VAL A 251 22.00 3.63 3.03
N HIS A 252 21.17 4.59 3.44
CA HIS A 252 19.77 4.65 3.04
C HIS A 252 19.62 5.03 1.57
N ALA A 253 20.36 6.02 1.12
CA ALA A 253 20.39 6.42 -0.29
C ALA A 253 20.90 5.26 -1.17
N TRP A 254 21.94 4.53 -0.75
CA TRP A 254 22.42 3.34 -1.47
C TRP A 254 21.38 2.21 -1.52
N ARG A 255 20.60 2.01 -0.46
CA ARG A 255 19.48 1.07 -0.50
C ARG A 255 18.41 1.50 -1.50
N SER A 256 18.12 2.80 -1.58
CA SER A 256 17.19 3.36 -2.56
C SER A 256 17.71 3.15 -3.99
N VAL A 257 18.96 3.51 -4.28
CA VAL A 257 19.60 3.25 -5.58
C VAL A 257 19.52 1.76 -5.95
N THR A 258 19.86 0.87 -5.02
CA THR A 258 19.82 -0.58 -5.26
C THR A 258 18.40 -1.04 -5.61
N ARG A 259 17.38 -0.57 -4.89
CA ARG A 259 15.98 -0.92 -5.11
C ARG A 259 15.49 -0.44 -6.47
N GLN A 260 15.85 0.79 -6.85
CA GLN A 260 15.46 1.36 -8.14
C GLN A 260 16.14 0.67 -9.32
N LEU A 261 17.40 0.30 -9.20
CA LEU A 261 18.10 -0.49 -10.24
C LEU A 261 17.56 -1.92 -10.36
N LEU A 262 17.06 -2.51 -9.25
CA LEU A 262 16.31 -3.78 -9.31
C LEU A 262 14.98 -3.60 -10.03
N ALA A 263 14.25 -2.53 -9.74
CA ALA A 263 12.98 -2.22 -10.39
C ALA A 263 13.14 -1.92 -11.89
N GLY A 264 14.24 -1.28 -12.27
CA GLY A 264 14.58 -0.99 -13.66
C GLY A 264 15.22 -2.15 -14.41
N GLY A 265 15.40 -3.32 -13.77
CA GLY A 265 16.01 -4.50 -14.38
C GLY A 265 17.52 -4.44 -14.60
N GLN A 266 18.20 -3.36 -14.19
CA GLN A 266 19.66 -3.23 -14.29
C GLN A 266 20.41 -4.07 -13.25
N LEU A 267 19.73 -4.39 -12.15
CA LEU A 267 20.11 -5.41 -11.18
C LEU A 267 19.04 -6.50 -11.16
N ARG A 268 19.44 -7.69 -10.78
CA ARG A 268 18.53 -8.81 -10.52
C ARG A 268 19.03 -9.65 -9.35
N PRO A 269 18.15 -10.27 -8.56
CA PRO A 269 18.56 -11.24 -7.57
C PRO A 269 19.20 -12.46 -8.25
N ASP A 270 20.22 -13.03 -7.59
CA ASP A 270 20.80 -14.31 -7.99
C ASP A 270 19.77 -15.43 -7.73
N PRO A 271 19.30 -16.15 -8.76
CA PRO A 271 18.26 -17.19 -8.59
C PRO A 271 18.77 -18.39 -7.79
N ASP A 272 20.07 -18.66 -7.84
CA ASP A 272 20.71 -19.82 -7.18
C ASP A 272 21.39 -19.43 -5.87
N GLY A 273 21.43 -18.13 -5.54
CA GLY A 273 22.14 -17.58 -4.38
C GLY A 273 21.21 -17.15 -3.24
N PHE A 274 21.78 -17.06 -2.04
CA PHE A 274 21.10 -16.62 -0.82
C PHE A 274 20.92 -15.10 -0.74
N GLY A 275 20.29 -14.50 -1.79
CA GLY A 275 20.06 -13.06 -1.85
C GLY A 275 21.22 -12.25 -2.43
N GLY A 276 22.07 -12.87 -3.22
CA GLY A 276 23.07 -12.20 -4.04
C GLY A 276 22.42 -11.33 -5.12
N LEU A 277 23.15 -10.31 -5.58
CA LEU A 277 22.75 -9.44 -6.67
C LEU A 277 23.68 -9.63 -7.87
N MET A 278 23.08 -9.69 -9.04
CA MET A 278 23.74 -9.81 -10.34
C MET A 278 23.37 -8.61 -11.21
N VAL A 279 24.22 -8.29 -12.17
CA VAL A 279 23.88 -7.32 -13.22
C VAL A 279 22.78 -7.86 -14.12
N GLY A 280 21.88 -6.99 -14.48
CA GLY A 280 20.72 -7.29 -15.33
C GLY A 280 20.82 -6.66 -16.70
N GLN A 281 19.71 -6.57 -17.38
CA GLN A 281 19.61 -6.02 -18.73
C GLN A 281 19.93 -4.51 -18.72
N GLY A 282 20.67 -4.03 -19.74
CA GLY A 282 21.04 -2.63 -19.85
C GLY A 282 22.17 -2.15 -18.91
N ALA A 283 22.64 -2.99 -17.96
CA ALA A 283 23.71 -2.60 -17.05
C ALA A 283 25.03 -2.29 -17.78
N ALA A 284 25.34 -3.01 -18.87
CA ALA A 284 26.53 -2.77 -19.66
C ALA A 284 26.53 -1.38 -20.34
N GLU A 285 25.40 -0.93 -20.81
CA GLU A 285 25.22 0.40 -21.42
C GLU A 285 25.47 1.52 -20.41
N ILE A 286 24.95 1.36 -19.17
CA ILE A 286 25.20 2.30 -18.08
C ILE A 286 26.66 2.34 -17.70
N LEU A 287 27.30 1.15 -17.56
CA LEU A 287 28.74 1.08 -17.23
C LEU A 287 29.64 1.73 -18.27
N ARG A 288 29.24 1.72 -19.55
CA ARG A 288 29.99 2.41 -20.63
C ARG A 288 29.61 3.90 -20.76
N GLY A 289 28.60 4.39 -20.02
CA GLY A 289 28.12 5.76 -20.13
C GLY A 289 27.25 6.02 -21.37
N GLU A 290 26.73 4.98 -21.99
CA GLU A 290 25.85 5.04 -23.17
C GLU A 290 24.37 5.25 -22.80
N ARG A 291 24.02 5.09 -21.53
CA ARG A 291 22.67 5.21 -21.00
C ARG A 291 22.66 5.96 -19.68
N GLU A 292 21.88 7.02 -19.63
CA GLU A 292 21.59 7.76 -18.41
C GLU A 292 20.53 7.06 -17.54
N VAL A 293 20.61 7.28 -16.23
CA VAL A 293 19.69 6.73 -15.24
C VAL A 293 19.14 7.84 -14.38
N VAL A 294 17.84 8.11 -14.53
CA VAL A 294 17.12 9.03 -13.63
C VAL A 294 16.59 8.26 -12.44
N LEU A 295 16.96 8.68 -11.24
CA LEU A 295 16.51 8.07 -9.99
C LEU A 295 15.70 9.08 -9.18
N ARG A 296 14.73 8.56 -8.42
CA ARG A 296 13.95 9.38 -7.48
C ARG A 296 14.72 9.54 -6.16
N ARG A 297 14.53 10.69 -5.51
CA ARG A 297 14.98 10.91 -4.13
C ARG A 297 13.92 10.39 -3.18
N ASP A 298 14.28 9.46 -2.30
CA ASP A 298 13.38 9.08 -1.22
C ASP A 298 13.35 10.20 -0.17
N THR A 299 12.16 10.67 0.17
CA THR A 299 11.99 11.62 1.26
C THR A 299 12.20 10.90 2.58
N HIS A 300 13.24 11.30 3.32
CA HIS A 300 13.41 10.84 4.70
C HIS A 300 12.31 11.45 5.58
N VAL A 301 11.32 10.67 5.96
CA VAL A 301 10.46 11.03 7.10
C VAL A 301 11.31 10.88 8.36
N SER A 302 12.00 11.96 8.72
CA SER A 302 12.78 12.00 9.96
C SER A 302 11.82 11.91 11.14
N ARG A 303 11.99 10.90 11.99
CA ARG A 303 11.28 10.70 13.27
C ARG A 303 11.41 11.87 14.28
N ARG A 304 12.10 12.96 13.93
CA ARG A 304 12.35 14.10 14.81
C ARG A 304 11.28 15.18 14.79
N ALA A 305 10.18 15.04 14.04
CA ALA A 305 9.14 16.09 13.93
C ALA A 305 7.87 15.85 14.77
N SER A 306 7.82 14.83 15.65
CA SER A 306 6.65 14.58 16.52
C SER A 306 6.62 15.41 17.82
N GLY A 307 7.41 16.45 17.93
CA GLY A 307 7.55 17.26 19.14
C GLY A 307 7.28 18.76 19.00
N ARG A 308 6.64 19.23 17.92
CA ARG A 308 6.24 20.65 17.83
C ARG A 308 4.81 20.79 17.32
N SER A 309 3.97 21.26 18.20
CA SER A 309 2.66 21.86 17.98
C SER A 309 2.57 22.55 16.60
N ARG A 310 1.74 22.02 15.71
CA ARG A 310 1.31 22.74 14.51
C ARG A 310 0.10 23.60 14.84
N SER A 311 0.37 24.78 15.40
CA SER A 311 -0.51 25.93 15.23
C SER A 311 -0.01 26.67 13.99
N GLY A 312 -0.83 26.76 12.95
CA GLY A 312 -0.65 27.76 11.93
C GLY A 312 -0.55 27.28 10.48
N ARG A 313 -1.63 27.54 9.76
CA ARG A 313 -1.79 27.67 8.30
C ARG A 313 -1.56 26.43 7.45
N GLY A 314 -2.67 25.72 7.22
CA GLY A 314 -2.85 24.86 6.05
C GLY A 314 -2.78 25.71 4.77
N GLN A 315 -1.80 25.41 3.92
CA GLN A 315 -1.83 25.82 2.53
C GLN A 315 -2.77 24.85 1.82
N GLN A 316 -3.96 25.35 1.48
CA GLN A 316 -4.96 24.66 0.68
C GLN A 316 -4.39 24.40 -0.71
N VAL A 317 -4.17 23.15 -1.06
CA VAL A 317 -4.04 22.74 -2.44
C VAL A 317 -5.47 22.52 -2.97
N ALA A 318 -5.91 23.39 -3.87
CA ALA A 318 -7.20 23.29 -4.50
C ALA A 318 -7.28 21.98 -5.30
N VAL A 319 -8.04 21.01 -4.80
CA VAL A 319 -8.42 19.81 -5.53
C VAL A 319 -9.53 20.20 -6.48
N LEU A 320 -9.24 20.19 -7.78
CA LEU A 320 -10.24 20.29 -8.85
C LEU A 320 -11.08 18.99 -8.88
N GLY A 321 -12.13 18.98 -8.09
CA GLY A 321 -13.12 17.94 -7.96
C GLY A 321 -13.83 18.20 -6.65
N GLY A 322 -14.98 18.91 -6.69
CA GLY A 322 -15.71 19.51 -5.57
C GLY A 322 -15.90 18.60 -4.34
N ALA A 323 -14.90 18.52 -3.52
CA ALA A 323 -15.02 18.07 -2.14
C ALA A 323 -15.26 19.34 -1.31
N THR A 324 -16.51 19.59 -0.97
CA THR A 324 -16.91 20.51 0.11
C THR A 324 -16.11 20.10 1.35
N GLU A 325 -15.44 21.04 2.01
CA GLU A 325 -14.80 20.79 3.29
C GLU A 325 -15.87 20.29 4.27
N VAL A 326 -15.75 19.03 4.68
CA VAL A 326 -16.66 18.44 5.66
C VAL A 326 -16.37 19.11 7.00
N THR A 327 -17.36 19.74 7.57
CA THR A 327 -17.22 20.39 8.89
C THR A 327 -17.17 19.34 10.01
N ASP A 328 -16.57 19.70 11.15
CA ASP A 328 -16.55 18.81 12.34
C ASP A 328 -17.97 18.40 12.77
N GLU A 329 -18.97 19.24 12.53
CA GLU A 329 -20.37 18.98 12.82
C GLU A 329 -20.95 17.93 11.85
N GLU A 330 -20.67 18.05 10.56
CA GLU A 330 -21.10 17.06 9.56
C GLU A 330 -20.46 15.70 9.81
N GLU A 331 -19.20 15.66 10.20
CA GLU A 331 -18.55 14.39 10.52
C GLU A 331 -19.13 13.74 11.80
N ARG A 332 -19.46 14.53 12.83
CA ARG A 332 -20.16 14.02 14.03
C ARG A 332 -21.51 13.43 13.67
N LEU A 333 -22.33 14.18 12.91
CA LEU A 333 -23.64 13.71 12.47
C LEU A 333 -23.52 12.43 11.62
N PHE A 334 -22.54 12.37 10.73
CA PHE A 334 -22.27 11.17 9.95
C PHE A 334 -21.93 9.96 10.85
N GLN A 335 -21.11 10.13 11.88
CA GLN A 335 -20.80 9.06 12.82
C GLN A 335 -22.01 8.62 13.66
N GLU A 336 -22.90 9.54 14.02
CA GLU A 336 -24.17 9.21 14.68
C GLU A 336 -25.10 8.38 13.77
N LEU A 337 -25.23 8.78 12.51
CA LEU A 337 -26.02 8.02 11.52
C LEU A 337 -25.41 6.62 11.27
N ARG A 338 -24.07 6.49 11.27
CA ARG A 338 -23.39 5.19 11.20
C ARG A 338 -23.69 4.32 12.41
N ALA A 339 -23.66 4.88 13.60
CA ALA A 339 -24.01 4.16 14.83
C ALA A 339 -25.46 3.68 14.81
N LEU A 340 -26.40 4.54 14.40
CA LEU A 340 -27.81 4.19 14.23
C LEU A 340 -27.98 3.06 13.20
N ARG A 341 -27.35 3.20 12.03
CA ARG A 341 -27.33 2.16 10.99
C ARG A 341 -26.88 0.81 11.54
N SER A 342 -25.78 0.81 12.27
CA SER A 342 -25.21 -0.43 12.84
C SER A 342 -26.15 -1.07 13.86
N ALA A 343 -26.85 -0.26 14.67
CA ALA A 343 -27.88 -0.76 15.60
C ALA A 343 -29.05 -1.40 14.84
N LEU A 344 -29.61 -0.71 13.84
CA LEU A 344 -30.73 -1.20 13.02
C LEU A 344 -30.35 -2.45 12.21
N ALA A 345 -29.12 -2.50 11.68
CA ALA A 345 -28.60 -3.65 10.96
C ALA A 345 -28.51 -4.89 11.88
N LYS A 346 -28.07 -4.68 13.12
CA LYS A 346 -28.02 -5.74 14.14
C LYS A 346 -29.42 -6.25 14.50
N GLU A 347 -30.38 -5.35 14.71
CA GLU A 347 -31.79 -5.71 14.97
C GLU A 347 -32.37 -6.53 13.80
N ALA A 348 -32.08 -6.13 12.56
CA ALA A 348 -32.55 -6.80 11.36
C ALA A 348 -31.73 -8.03 10.94
N SER A 349 -30.63 -8.34 11.64
CA SER A 349 -29.67 -9.42 11.31
C SER A 349 -29.11 -9.32 9.88
N VAL A 350 -28.92 -8.10 9.37
CA VAL A 350 -28.34 -7.82 8.04
C VAL A 350 -27.02 -7.05 8.17
N PRO A 351 -26.15 -7.06 7.15
CA PRO A 351 -25.00 -6.17 7.09
C PRO A 351 -25.41 -4.69 7.09
N PRO A 352 -24.62 -3.77 7.71
CA PRO A 352 -24.94 -2.34 7.79
C PRO A 352 -25.20 -1.68 6.43
N TYR A 353 -24.42 -2.01 5.41
CA TYR A 353 -24.59 -1.46 4.06
C TYR A 353 -25.91 -1.84 3.38
N VAL A 354 -26.59 -2.89 3.84
CA VAL A 354 -27.94 -3.26 3.35
C VAL A 354 -28.98 -2.25 3.81
N VAL A 355 -28.80 -1.67 4.99
CA VAL A 355 -29.66 -0.57 5.48
C VAL A 355 -29.41 0.66 4.61
N PHE A 356 -28.22 1.27 4.71
CA PHE A 356 -27.78 2.36 3.85
C PHE A 356 -26.26 2.29 3.64
N HIS A 357 -25.81 2.67 2.44
CA HIS A 357 -24.38 2.87 2.15
C HIS A 357 -23.88 4.16 2.82
N ASP A 358 -22.57 4.25 3.05
CA ASP A 358 -21.94 5.46 3.61
C ASP A 358 -22.22 6.69 2.74
N ARG A 359 -22.23 6.53 1.42
CA ARG A 359 -22.61 7.58 0.47
C ARG A 359 -24.01 8.14 0.77
N THR A 360 -24.99 7.26 0.98
CA THR A 360 -26.36 7.68 1.32
C THR A 360 -26.40 8.44 2.65
N LEU A 361 -25.62 8.00 3.66
CA LEU A 361 -25.53 8.71 4.94
C LEU A 361 -24.87 10.09 4.78
N ARG A 362 -23.82 10.21 3.96
CA ARG A 362 -23.19 11.50 3.66
C ARG A 362 -24.14 12.44 2.90
N GLU A 363 -24.93 11.93 1.96
CA GLU A 363 -25.96 12.72 1.27
C GLU A 363 -27.06 13.16 2.26
N MET A 364 -27.48 12.33 3.23
CA MET A 364 -28.39 12.73 4.30
C MET A 364 -27.81 13.86 5.16
N VAL A 365 -26.53 13.78 5.51
CA VAL A 365 -25.84 14.84 6.27
C VAL A 365 -25.80 16.15 5.51
N ALA A 366 -25.52 16.11 4.21
CA ALA A 366 -25.44 17.29 3.36
C ALA A 366 -26.83 17.91 3.08
N ALA A 367 -27.83 17.07 2.80
CA ALA A 367 -29.20 17.51 2.46
C ALA A 367 -30.01 17.92 3.69
N ARG A 368 -29.72 17.37 4.89
CA ARG A 368 -30.42 17.60 6.16
C ARG A 368 -31.97 17.57 5.99
N PRO A 369 -32.54 16.47 5.48
CA PRO A 369 -33.97 16.35 5.25
C PRO A 369 -34.77 16.50 6.55
N ARG A 370 -35.88 17.22 6.49
CA ARG A 370 -36.79 17.49 7.63
C ARG A 370 -38.11 16.74 7.56
N SER A 371 -38.37 16.06 6.44
CA SER A 371 -39.58 15.24 6.22
C SER A 371 -39.19 13.93 5.55
N LEU A 372 -40.10 12.94 5.61
CA LEU A 372 -39.93 11.67 4.87
C LEU A 372 -39.93 11.90 3.36
N ASP A 373 -40.67 12.90 2.87
CA ASP A 373 -40.66 13.26 1.46
C ASP A 373 -39.31 13.78 1.00
N GLU A 374 -38.70 14.68 1.77
CA GLU A 374 -37.33 15.15 1.50
C GLU A 374 -36.29 14.02 1.62
N LEU A 375 -36.43 13.14 2.62
CA LEU A 375 -35.55 11.98 2.80
C LEU A 375 -35.67 11.01 1.62
N SER A 376 -36.85 10.89 1.00
CA SER A 376 -37.07 10.06 -0.20
C SER A 376 -36.30 10.53 -1.42
N GLN A 377 -35.89 11.80 -1.48
CA GLN A 377 -35.11 12.39 -2.58
C GLN A 377 -33.60 12.09 -2.45
N VAL A 378 -33.15 11.62 -1.29
CA VAL A 378 -31.75 11.26 -1.08
C VAL A 378 -31.43 10.00 -1.86
N SER A 379 -30.32 10.02 -2.62
CA SER A 379 -29.88 8.89 -3.44
C SER A 379 -29.64 7.64 -2.56
N GLY A 380 -30.21 6.52 -2.95
CA GLY A 380 -30.12 5.26 -2.20
C GLY A 380 -31.22 5.06 -1.13
N VAL A 381 -32.14 6.01 -0.97
CA VAL A 381 -33.32 5.88 -0.13
C VAL A 381 -34.53 5.47 -0.99
N GLY A 382 -34.69 4.17 -1.24
CA GLY A 382 -35.85 3.64 -1.94
C GLY A 382 -37.04 3.46 -1.01
N ALA A 383 -38.28 3.35 -1.57
CA ALA A 383 -39.54 3.27 -0.83
C ALA A 383 -39.53 2.23 0.31
N ALA A 384 -39.02 1.02 0.07
CA ALA A 384 -38.95 -0.03 1.09
C ALA A 384 -37.99 0.31 2.25
N LYS A 385 -36.90 1.03 1.99
CA LYS A 385 -35.97 1.48 3.02
C LYS A 385 -36.52 2.69 3.79
N LEU A 386 -37.20 3.58 3.09
CA LEU A 386 -37.89 4.72 3.69
C LEU A 386 -38.98 4.26 4.68
N GLU A 387 -39.84 3.31 4.28
CA GLU A 387 -40.86 2.72 5.13
C GLU A 387 -40.27 2.05 6.37
N ARG A 388 -39.16 1.33 6.20
CA ARG A 388 -38.59 0.52 7.28
C ARG A 388 -37.69 1.29 8.24
N TYR A 389 -36.97 2.29 7.75
CA TYR A 389 -35.91 2.97 8.51
C TYR A 389 -36.05 4.50 8.52
N GLY A 390 -36.89 5.08 7.64
CA GLY A 390 -36.94 6.52 7.39
C GLY A 390 -37.20 7.35 8.64
N GLU A 391 -38.20 6.99 9.46
CA GLU A 391 -38.53 7.72 10.70
C GLU A 391 -37.35 7.78 11.67
N ARG A 392 -36.64 6.66 11.86
CA ARG A 392 -35.51 6.58 12.80
C ARG A 392 -34.34 7.47 12.34
N PHE A 393 -34.05 7.52 11.04
CA PHE A 393 -33.00 8.38 10.48
C PHE A 393 -33.43 9.86 10.50
N LEU A 394 -34.69 10.15 10.22
CA LEU A 394 -35.22 11.52 10.28
C LEU A 394 -35.18 12.09 11.70
N GLU A 395 -35.53 11.29 12.71
CA GLU A 395 -35.38 11.68 14.13
C GLU A 395 -33.93 12.01 14.48
N ALA A 396 -32.95 11.21 14.03
CA ALA A 396 -31.54 11.46 14.29
C ALA A 396 -31.05 12.75 13.61
N LEU A 397 -31.52 13.03 12.39
CA LEU A 397 -31.19 14.23 11.63
C LEU A 397 -31.76 15.51 12.23
N THR A 398 -32.96 15.43 12.87
CA THR A 398 -33.71 16.58 13.41
C THR A 398 -33.35 16.91 14.87
N ARG A 399 -32.74 15.98 15.63
CA ARG A 399 -32.36 16.21 17.04
C ARG A 399 -31.29 17.30 17.27
N GLN A 400 -30.61 17.71 16.23
CA GLN A 400 -29.51 18.67 16.29
C GLN A 400 -29.81 20.02 15.61
N GLY A 401 -31.07 20.27 15.23
CA GLY A 401 -31.53 21.52 14.60
C GLY A 401 -32.16 22.51 15.58
#